data_7161eaf45b682a7e4b7ed8ddc6f32235
#
_entry.id   7161eaf45b682a7e4b7ed8ddc6f32235
#
_cell.length_a   1.000
_cell.length_b   1.000
_cell.length_c   1.000
_cell.angle_alpha   90.00
_cell.angle_beta   90.00
_cell.angle_gamma   90.00
#
_symmetry.space_group_name_H-M   'P 1'
#
loop_
_entity.id
_entity.type
_entity.pdbx_description
1 polymer ?
#
loop_
_entity_poly.entity_id
_entity_poly.type
_entity_poly.pdbx_seq_one_letter_code
_entity_poly.pdbx_strand_id
1 'polypeptide(L)'
;MIIESIKLVNFRSHDEFLLHCKKKTSLIVGENGSGKTSVLEAIYEALRGKSFRATDEEILRRGSEFYRVELKFINGLSTVVLFDGQKKQFLVEDKRTARLPKKYRYPVVLFLPDDLHLVATSPIKRRAYFDRVIAEFDEAYSSSLAKYEKTLKQRNDLLKKYAKNNDRCSGVDLNGDGINNYRRVDVGASDFFSWNILLAKYGLEIRDKRQKYLDKLNTVFNQVYYSIAENNDQVFLKLDLFGGEISEAEYFNRLESEFSRDVILGHTGFGIHRDDFVFLFNEKEADGTASRGELRSMILAMKFIEADLIFQETGKKPVVLLDDVFSELDNTRQKCLVRNFKDNQVIITSVEEV
;
A
#
# COMPACT_ATOMS: atom_id res chain seq x y z
N MET A 1 -21.38 2.99 -7.73
CA MET A 1 -21.74 1.56 -7.61
C MET A 1 -21.98 1.31 -6.13
N ILE A 2 -23.02 0.60 -5.73
CA ILE A 2 -23.37 0.35 -4.32
C ILE A 2 -23.43 -1.16 -4.13
N ILE A 3 -22.73 -1.65 -3.12
CA ILE A 3 -22.74 -3.06 -2.73
C ILE A 3 -24.10 -3.38 -2.10
N GLU A 4 -24.76 -4.42 -2.59
CA GLU A 4 -26.02 -4.94 -2.07
C GLU A 4 -25.77 -6.05 -1.04
N SER A 5 -24.89 -6.99 -1.40
CA SER A 5 -24.54 -8.10 -0.51
C SER A 5 -23.17 -8.67 -0.79
N ILE A 6 -22.60 -9.31 0.21
CA ILE A 6 -21.38 -10.12 0.08
C ILE A 6 -21.64 -11.50 0.68
N LYS A 7 -21.26 -12.53 -0.06
CA LYS A 7 -21.25 -13.92 0.39
C LYS A 7 -19.82 -14.46 0.38
N LEU A 8 -19.41 -15.08 1.47
CA LEU A 8 -18.11 -15.73 1.67
C LEU A 8 -18.32 -17.24 1.83
N VAL A 9 -17.43 -18.03 1.27
CA VAL A 9 -17.35 -19.47 1.50
C VAL A 9 -15.87 -19.83 1.70
N ASN A 10 -15.55 -20.52 2.78
CA ASN A 10 -14.21 -20.97 3.15
C ASN A 10 -13.15 -19.84 3.16
N PHE A 11 -13.54 -18.64 3.62
CA PHE A 11 -12.69 -17.47 3.62
C PHE A 11 -12.22 -17.16 5.06
N ARG A 12 -10.93 -17.30 5.34
CA ARG A 12 -10.35 -17.11 6.69
C ARG A 12 -11.02 -18.00 7.74
N SER A 13 -11.66 -17.38 8.73
CA SER A 13 -12.44 -18.06 9.79
C SER A 13 -13.86 -18.45 9.36
N HIS A 14 -14.35 -17.87 8.26
CA HIS A 14 -15.71 -18.09 7.79
C HIS A 14 -15.85 -19.36 6.96
N ASP A 15 -16.71 -20.26 7.38
CA ASP A 15 -17.17 -21.40 6.58
C ASP A 15 -18.15 -20.92 5.51
N GLU A 16 -19.25 -20.33 5.97
CA GLU A 16 -20.19 -19.60 5.13
C GLU A 16 -20.63 -18.33 5.88
N PHE A 17 -20.65 -17.20 5.16
CA PHE A 17 -21.09 -15.91 5.72
C PHE A 17 -21.82 -15.10 4.66
N LEU A 18 -22.94 -14.50 5.01
CA LEU A 18 -23.72 -13.61 4.14
C LEU A 18 -24.01 -12.31 4.87
N LEU A 19 -23.68 -11.18 4.24
CA LEU A 19 -24.02 -9.85 4.70
C LEU A 19 -24.83 -9.12 3.63
N HIS A 20 -25.99 -8.58 4.03
CA HIS A 20 -26.74 -7.61 3.24
C HIS A 20 -26.35 -6.20 3.65
N CYS A 21 -25.80 -5.44 2.71
CA CYS A 21 -25.29 -4.09 2.98
C CYS A 21 -26.40 -3.05 2.84
N LYS A 22 -26.42 -2.07 3.74
CA LYS A 22 -27.26 -0.86 3.60
C LYS A 22 -26.64 0.07 2.55
N LYS A 23 -27.48 0.88 1.90
CA LYS A 23 -27.04 1.83 0.85
C LYS A 23 -26.01 2.86 1.33
N LYS A 24 -26.07 3.28 2.60
CA LYS A 24 -25.15 4.25 3.18
C LYS A 24 -24.17 3.58 4.12
N THR A 25 -24.57 3.24 5.33
CA THR A 25 -23.69 2.70 6.35
C THR A 25 -24.16 1.32 6.77
N SER A 26 -23.22 0.37 6.78
CA SER A 26 -23.39 -0.98 7.34
C SER A 26 -22.42 -1.16 8.48
N LEU A 27 -22.90 -1.61 9.63
CA LEU A 27 -22.11 -1.91 10.81
C LEU A 27 -22.04 -3.42 11.01
N ILE A 28 -20.84 -3.95 11.17
CA ILE A 28 -20.55 -5.35 11.49
C ILE A 28 -20.04 -5.38 12.93
N VAL A 29 -20.84 -5.90 13.84
CA VAL A 29 -20.50 -5.99 15.27
C VAL A 29 -20.12 -7.42 15.61
N GLY A 30 -19.12 -7.58 16.46
CA GLY A 30 -18.68 -8.89 16.95
C GLY A 30 -17.43 -8.80 17.81
N GLU A 31 -17.15 -9.83 18.56
CA GLU A 31 -15.98 -9.92 19.43
C GLU A 31 -14.66 -9.88 18.63
N ASN A 32 -13.54 -9.63 19.32
CA ASN A 32 -12.22 -9.72 18.70
C ASN A 32 -11.95 -11.16 18.23
N GLY A 33 -11.44 -11.29 17.00
CA GLY A 33 -11.23 -12.62 16.39
C GLY A 33 -12.46 -13.24 15.71
N SER A 34 -13.64 -12.62 15.74
CA SER A 34 -14.86 -13.14 15.08
C SER A 34 -14.82 -13.11 13.54
N GLY A 35 -13.77 -12.51 12.95
CA GLY A 35 -13.60 -12.45 11.50
C GLY A 35 -14.12 -11.15 10.85
N LYS A 36 -14.46 -10.11 11.60
CA LYS A 36 -14.93 -8.81 11.08
C LYS A 36 -14.00 -8.24 10.00
N THR A 37 -12.71 -8.13 10.30
CA THR A 37 -11.68 -7.69 9.34
C THR A 37 -11.64 -8.57 8.09
N SER A 38 -11.93 -9.87 8.21
CA SER A 38 -11.95 -10.79 7.08
C SER A 38 -13.08 -10.48 6.10
N VAL A 39 -14.21 -9.97 6.59
CA VAL A 39 -15.30 -9.51 5.71
C VAL A 39 -14.87 -8.27 4.92
N LEU A 40 -14.21 -7.29 5.57
CA LEU A 40 -13.66 -6.12 4.86
C LEU A 40 -12.58 -6.53 3.85
N GLU A 41 -11.72 -7.50 4.21
CA GLU A 41 -10.70 -8.05 3.32
C GLU A 41 -11.32 -8.68 2.07
N ALA A 42 -12.39 -9.43 2.20
CA ALA A 42 -13.11 -10.04 1.09
C ALA A 42 -13.78 -9.00 0.18
N ILE A 43 -14.39 -7.95 0.76
CA ILE A 43 -14.94 -6.83 -0.01
C ILE A 43 -13.83 -6.14 -0.80
N TYR A 44 -12.72 -5.82 -0.14
CA TYR A 44 -11.57 -5.18 -0.79
C TYR A 44 -11.02 -6.04 -1.93
N GLU A 45 -10.88 -7.35 -1.72
CA GLU A 45 -10.40 -8.27 -2.74
C GLU A 45 -11.34 -8.33 -3.96
N ALA A 46 -12.64 -8.40 -3.74
CA ALA A 46 -13.63 -8.42 -4.82
C ALA A 46 -13.66 -7.09 -5.62
N LEU A 47 -13.36 -5.94 -4.97
CA LEU A 47 -13.31 -4.64 -5.61
C LEU A 47 -11.98 -4.33 -6.29
N ARG A 48 -10.85 -4.86 -5.77
CA ARG A 48 -9.49 -4.50 -6.19
C ARG A 48 -8.72 -5.63 -6.86
N GLY A 49 -9.18 -6.87 -6.72
CA GLY A 49 -8.55 -8.06 -7.31
C GLY A 49 -7.39 -8.63 -6.48
N LYS A 50 -7.15 -8.10 -5.29
CA LYS A 50 -6.11 -8.57 -4.36
C LYS A 50 -6.51 -8.25 -2.92
N SER A 51 -6.02 -9.03 -1.96
CA SER A 51 -6.09 -8.68 -0.54
C SER A 51 -5.20 -7.48 -0.22
N PHE A 52 -5.50 -6.77 0.87
CA PHE A 52 -4.67 -5.68 1.38
C PHE A 52 -3.61 -6.15 2.41
N ARG A 53 -3.66 -7.41 2.85
CA ARG A 53 -2.78 -7.90 3.93
C ARG A 53 -2.24 -9.32 3.78
N ALA A 54 -2.71 -10.12 2.81
CA ALA A 54 -2.40 -11.54 2.76
C ALA A 54 -2.31 -12.10 1.36
N THR A 55 -1.66 -13.25 1.22
CA THR A 55 -1.67 -14.08 0.01
C THR A 55 -2.95 -14.92 -0.07
N ASP A 56 -3.24 -15.46 -1.25
CA ASP A 56 -4.45 -16.26 -1.45
C ASP A 56 -4.42 -17.55 -0.62
N GLU A 57 -3.24 -18.13 -0.42
CA GLU A 57 -3.02 -19.32 0.41
C GLU A 57 -3.29 -19.05 1.89
N GLU A 58 -2.94 -17.85 2.38
CA GLU A 58 -3.21 -17.42 3.76
C GLU A 58 -4.68 -17.09 4.00
N ILE A 59 -5.42 -16.73 2.95
CA ILE A 59 -6.86 -16.44 2.99
C ILE A 59 -7.68 -17.74 3.06
N LEU A 60 -7.21 -18.78 2.38
CA LEU A 60 -7.90 -20.07 2.32
C LEU A 60 -8.09 -20.65 3.74
N ARG A 61 -9.34 -20.98 4.08
CA ARG A 61 -9.66 -21.60 5.36
C ARG A 61 -8.91 -22.93 5.52
N ARG A 62 -8.34 -23.16 6.70
CA ARG A 62 -7.60 -24.40 6.99
C ARG A 62 -8.50 -25.64 6.78
N GLY A 63 -8.01 -26.58 6.00
CA GLY A 63 -8.72 -27.82 5.68
C GLY A 63 -9.70 -27.71 4.52
N SER A 64 -9.77 -26.54 3.87
CA SER A 64 -10.59 -26.35 2.67
C SER A 64 -9.74 -26.37 1.41
N GLU A 65 -10.32 -26.81 0.30
CA GLU A 65 -9.65 -26.90 -1.00
C GLU A 65 -9.79 -25.62 -1.83
N PHE A 66 -10.81 -24.78 -1.52
CA PHE A 66 -11.08 -23.55 -2.24
C PHE A 66 -11.69 -22.51 -1.32
N TYR A 67 -11.62 -21.23 -1.72
CA TYR A 67 -12.50 -20.19 -1.19
C TYR A 67 -13.26 -19.49 -2.31
N ARG A 68 -14.43 -18.91 -1.95
CA ARG A 68 -15.25 -18.11 -2.84
C ARG A 68 -15.74 -16.86 -2.15
N VAL A 69 -15.60 -15.72 -2.85
CA VAL A 69 -16.21 -14.43 -2.48
C VAL A 69 -17.16 -14.03 -3.60
N GLU A 70 -18.40 -13.69 -3.26
CA GLU A 70 -19.39 -13.19 -4.21
C GLU A 70 -19.89 -11.83 -3.73
N LEU A 71 -19.62 -10.79 -4.50
CA LEU A 71 -20.03 -9.41 -4.24
C LEU A 71 -21.12 -9.03 -5.26
N LYS A 72 -22.32 -8.69 -4.77
CA LYS A 72 -23.43 -8.22 -5.60
C LYS A 72 -23.63 -6.72 -5.43
N PHE A 73 -24.01 -6.06 -6.52
CA PHE A 73 -24.29 -4.64 -6.56
C PHE A 73 -25.76 -4.39 -6.89
N ILE A 74 -26.32 -3.26 -6.40
CA ILE A 74 -27.73 -2.90 -6.61
C ILE A 74 -28.12 -2.83 -8.09
N ASN A 75 -27.20 -2.54 -9.00
CA ASN A 75 -27.45 -2.51 -10.44
C ASN A 75 -27.46 -3.90 -11.10
N GLY A 76 -27.45 -4.98 -10.34
CA GLY A 76 -27.47 -6.36 -10.82
C GLY A 76 -26.11 -6.92 -11.24
N LEU A 77 -25.06 -6.13 -11.26
CA LEU A 77 -23.71 -6.66 -11.50
C LEU A 77 -23.23 -7.49 -10.32
N SER A 78 -22.35 -8.43 -10.58
CA SER A 78 -21.66 -9.21 -9.56
C SER A 78 -20.19 -9.41 -9.92
N THR A 79 -19.37 -9.51 -8.86
CA THR A 79 -17.97 -9.95 -8.96
C THR A 79 -17.81 -11.18 -8.09
N VAL A 80 -17.33 -12.26 -8.67
CA VAL A 80 -16.99 -13.48 -7.94
C VAL A 80 -15.49 -13.67 -7.98
N VAL A 81 -14.87 -13.87 -6.82
CA VAL A 81 -13.48 -14.30 -6.66
C VAL A 81 -13.49 -15.77 -6.28
N LEU A 82 -12.69 -16.57 -6.94
CA LEU A 82 -12.53 -18.00 -6.71
C LEU A 82 -11.05 -18.32 -6.64
N PHE A 83 -10.64 -19.03 -5.61
CA PHE A 83 -9.31 -19.62 -5.49
C PHE A 83 -9.45 -21.10 -5.21
N ASP A 84 -8.81 -21.94 -6.02
CA ASP A 84 -8.90 -23.41 -5.98
C ASP A 84 -7.71 -24.07 -5.29
N GLY A 85 -7.01 -23.32 -4.41
CA GLY A 85 -5.78 -23.76 -3.76
C GLY A 85 -4.52 -23.59 -4.61
N GLN A 86 -4.64 -23.25 -5.89
CA GLN A 86 -3.51 -23.05 -6.81
C GLN A 86 -3.65 -21.77 -7.64
N LYS A 87 -4.86 -21.48 -8.14
CA LYS A 87 -5.13 -20.38 -9.08
C LYS A 87 -6.32 -19.56 -8.64
N LYS A 88 -6.11 -18.25 -8.65
CA LYS A 88 -7.20 -17.28 -8.49
C LYS A 88 -7.86 -16.96 -9.80
N GLN A 89 -9.18 -16.90 -9.80
CA GLN A 89 -10.03 -16.56 -10.95
C GLN A 89 -11.09 -15.55 -10.52
N PHE A 90 -11.47 -14.71 -11.47
CA PHE A 90 -12.56 -13.74 -11.30
C PHE A 90 -13.67 -14.07 -12.32
N LEU A 91 -14.92 -14.04 -11.87
CA LEU A 91 -16.09 -14.12 -12.75
C LEU A 91 -16.82 -12.78 -12.66
N VAL A 92 -16.94 -12.09 -13.79
CA VAL A 92 -17.66 -10.82 -13.94
C VAL A 92 -18.42 -10.85 -15.25
N GLU A 93 -19.73 -10.55 -15.22
CA GLU A 93 -20.61 -10.67 -16.41
C GLU A 93 -20.44 -12.02 -17.13
N ASP A 94 -20.46 -13.12 -16.38
CA ASP A 94 -20.31 -14.50 -16.85
C ASP A 94 -18.99 -14.83 -17.58
N LYS A 95 -18.01 -13.91 -17.51
CA LYS A 95 -16.67 -14.12 -18.09
C LYS A 95 -15.65 -14.44 -17.01
N ARG A 96 -14.96 -15.56 -17.16
CA ARG A 96 -13.83 -15.95 -16.28
C ARG A 96 -12.53 -15.31 -16.76
N THR A 97 -11.79 -14.73 -15.81
CA THR A 97 -10.49 -14.10 -16.07
C THR A 97 -9.52 -14.42 -14.92
N ALA A 98 -8.22 -14.49 -15.21
CA ALA A 98 -7.19 -14.72 -14.20
C ALA A 98 -6.90 -13.44 -13.34
N ARG A 99 -7.35 -12.29 -13.79
CA ARG A 99 -7.20 -11.01 -13.08
C ARG A 99 -8.48 -10.21 -13.21
N LEU A 100 -8.87 -9.50 -12.15
CA LEU A 100 -10.01 -8.58 -12.22
C LEU A 100 -9.74 -7.51 -13.29
N PRO A 101 -10.57 -7.45 -14.36
CA PRO A 101 -10.37 -6.46 -15.42
C PRO A 101 -10.51 -5.04 -14.85
N LYS A 102 -9.70 -4.11 -15.35
CA LYS A 102 -9.62 -2.73 -14.83
C LYS A 102 -10.97 -2.03 -14.76
N LYS A 103 -11.81 -2.19 -15.78
CA LYS A 103 -13.15 -1.56 -15.85
C LYS A 103 -14.08 -1.94 -14.70
N TYR A 104 -13.84 -3.09 -14.07
CA TYR A 104 -14.62 -3.58 -12.92
C TYR A 104 -13.95 -3.32 -11.58
N ARG A 105 -12.74 -2.79 -11.57
CA ARG A 105 -12.12 -2.33 -10.33
C ARG A 105 -12.84 -1.09 -9.84
N TYR A 106 -13.17 -1.11 -8.56
CA TYR A 106 -13.84 0.01 -7.92
C TYR A 106 -12.96 0.62 -6.82
N PRO A 107 -12.86 1.94 -6.72
CA PRO A 107 -11.98 2.58 -5.74
C PRO A 107 -12.47 2.34 -4.32
N VAL A 108 -11.51 2.19 -3.41
CA VAL A 108 -11.75 1.90 -1.99
C VAL A 108 -10.88 2.81 -1.15
N VAL A 109 -11.46 3.45 -0.14
CA VAL A 109 -10.73 4.04 0.97
C VAL A 109 -10.74 3.02 2.11
N LEU A 110 -9.56 2.52 2.44
CA LEU A 110 -9.36 1.58 3.54
C LEU A 110 -8.76 2.32 4.73
N PHE A 111 -9.38 2.20 5.89
CA PHE A 111 -8.90 2.77 7.13
C PHE A 111 -8.73 1.66 8.18
N LEU A 112 -7.49 1.38 8.52
CA LEU A 112 -7.09 0.36 9.49
C LEU A 112 -6.65 1.04 10.81
N PRO A 113 -6.67 0.34 11.95
CA PRO A 113 -6.12 0.87 13.20
C PRO A 113 -4.67 1.32 13.08
N ASP A 114 -3.85 0.56 12.35
CA ASP A 114 -2.45 0.89 12.08
C ASP A 114 -2.28 2.24 11.34
N ASP A 115 -3.26 2.65 10.53
CA ASP A 115 -3.19 3.93 9.82
C ASP A 115 -3.19 5.12 10.80
N LEU A 116 -3.85 5.01 11.97
CA LEU A 116 -3.84 6.05 13.00
C LEU A 116 -2.46 6.31 13.62
N HIS A 117 -1.57 5.36 13.47
CA HIS A 117 -0.19 5.46 13.95
C HIS A 117 0.81 5.77 12.82
N LEU A 118 0.32 6.06 11.60
CA LEU A 118 1.14 6.20 10.39
C LEU A 118 2.30 7.20 10.58
N VAL A 119 2.07 8.31 11.28
CA VAL A 119 3.08 9.34 11.53
C VAL A 119 4.29 8.77 12.29
N ALA A 120 4.05 7.96 13.32
CA ALA A 120 5.08 7.35 14.17
C ALA A 120 5.63 6.02 13.63
N THR A 121 5.23 5.58 12.42
CA THR A 121 5.71 4.33 11.84
C THR A 121 7.05 4.50 11.11
N SER A 122 7.61 3.37 10.66
CA SER A 122 8.83 3.39 9.84
C SER A 122 8.57 3.98 8.43
N PRO A 123 9.60 4.54 7.78
CA PRO A 123 9.53 5.02 6.41
C PRO A 123 8.98 3.99 5.41
N ILE A 124 9.24 2.71 5.65
CA ILE A 124 8.73 1.60 4.82
C ILE A 124 7.20 1.55 4.86
N LYS A 125 6.60 1.66 6.05
CA LYS A 125 5.14 1.64 6.21
C LYS A 125 4.50 2.91 5.63
N ARG A 126 5.12 4.09 5.84
CA ARG A 126 4.64 5.34 5.24
C ARG A 126 4.64 5.27 3.71
N ARG A 127 5.74 4.82 3.10
CA ARG A 127 5.77 4.60 1.63
C ARG A 127 4.69 3.64 1.16
N ALA A 128 4.57 2.49 1.81
CA ALA A 128 3.56 1.49 1.43
C ALA A 128 2.13 2.06 1.49
N TYR A 129 1.84 2.92 2.47
CA TYR A 129 0.57 3.63 2.56
C TYR A 129 0.34 4.55 1.37
N PHE A 130 1.27 5.49 1.10
CA PHE A 130 1.13 6.45 0.01
C PHE A 130 1.15 5.79 -1.36
N ASP A 131 2.00 4.79 -1.56
CA ASP A 131 2.06 4.03 -2.81
C ASP A 131 0.74 3.30 -3.08
N ARG A 132 0.09 2.76 -2.05
CA ARG A 132 -1.26 2.18 -2.14
C ARG A 132 -2.29 3.23 -2.56
N VAL A 133 -2.30 4.38 -1.88
CA VAL A 133 -3.28 5.46 -2.14
C VAL A 133 -3.14 6.00 -3.57
N ILE A 134 -1.93 6.33 -4.00
CA ILE A 134 -1.70 6.87 -5.35
C ILE A 134 -2.08 5.82 -6.41
N ALA A 135 -1.76 4.54 -6.18
CA ALA A 135 -2.12 3.44 -7.08
C ALA A 135 -3.63 3.19 -7.21
N GLU A 136 -4.47 3.74 -6.31
CA GLU A 136 -5.93 3.63 -6.41
C GLU A 136 -6.48 4.34 -7.64
N PHE A 137 -5.89 5.47 -8.05
CA PHE A 137 -6.39 6.31 -9.14
C PHE A 137 -5.37 6.55 -10.26
N ASP A 138 -4.06 6.33 -10.04
CA ASP A 138 -3.01 6.48 -11.07
C ASP A 138 -2.45 5.12 -11.50
N GLU A 139 -2.97 4.60 -12.62
CA GLU A 139 -2.49 3.32 -13.18
C GLU A 139 -1.06 3.39 -13.72
N ALA A 140 -0.63 4.53 -14.23
CA ALA A 140 0.73 4.70 -14.71
C ALA A 140 1.71 4.65 -13.52
N TYR A 141 1.34 5.26 -12.38
CA TYR A 141 2.06 5.11 -11.13
C TYR A 141 2.19 3.65 -10.71
N SER A 142 1.06 2.94 -10.63
CA SER A 142 1.02 1.52 -10.26
C SER A 142 1.90 0.65 -11.19
N SER A 143 1.91 0.95 -12.49
CA SER A 143 2.75 0.25 -13.47
C SER A 143 4.23 0.54 -13.26
N SER A 144 4.62 1.81 -13.06
CA SER A 144 6.01 2.21 -12.86
C SER A 144 6.55 1.68 -11.54
N LEU A 145 5.74 1.69 -10.47
CA LEU A 145 6.10 1.11 -9.18
C LEU A 145 6.37 -0.40 -9.28
N ALA A 146 5.47 -1.16 -9.92
CA ALA A 146 5.65 -2.60 -10.11
C ALA A 146 6.91 -2.94 -10.95
N LYS A 147 7.20 -2.12 -11.97
CA LYS A 147 8.42 -2.29 -12.78
C LYS A 147 9.67 -1.95 -11.97
N TYR A 148 9.64 -0.87 -11.19
CA TYR A 148 10.74 -0.48 -10.31
C TYR A 148 11.05 -1.58 -9.29
N GLU A 149 10.04 -2.07 -8.57
CA GLU A 149 10.18 -3.12 -7.57
C GLU A 149 10.73 -4.43 -8.16
N LYS A 150 10.22 -4.83 -9.33
CA LYS A 150 10.73 -6.00 -10.05
C LYS A 150 12.19 -5.84 -10.43
N THR A 151 12.57 -4.68 -10.98
CA THR A 151 13.95 -4.37 -11.37
C THR A 151 14.87 -4.33 -10.15
N LEU A 152 14.45 -3.68 -9.08
CA LEU A 152 15.18 -3.63 -7.82
C LEU A 152 15.43 -5.03 -7.24
N LYS A 153 14.40 -5.88 -7.24
CA LYS A 153 14.53 -7.27 -6.80
C LYS A 153 15.56 -8.04 -7.64
N GLN A 154 15.47 -7.95 -8.97
CA GLN A 154 16.41 -8.63 -9.88
C GLN A 154 17.86 -8.16 -9.66
N ARG A 155 18.05 -6.84 -9.52
CA ARG A 155 19.35 -6.25 -9.19
C ARG A 155 19.87 -6.77 -7.85
N ASN A 156 19.06 -6.76 -6.81
CA ASN A 156 19.44 -7.23 -5.48
C ASN A 156 19.72 -8.74 -5.45
N ASP A 157 18.99 -9.55 -6.20
CA ASP A 157 19.23 -11.00 -6.28
C ASP A 157 20.60 -11.30 -6.93
N LEU A 158 21.02 -10.48 -7.90
CA LEU A 158 22.35 -10.59 -8.48
C LEU A 158 23.43 -10.09 -7.49
N LEU A 159 23.23 -8.94 -6.83
CA LEU A 159 24.16 -8.43 -5.81
C LEU A 159 24.43 -9.48 -4.71
N LYS A 160 23.40 -10.18 -4.24
CA LYS A 160 23.53 -11.26 -3.24
C LYS A 160 24.39 -12.43 -3.76
N LYS A 161 24.26 -12.79 -5.04
CA LYS A 161 25.09 -13.85 -5.63
C LYS A 161 26.56 -13.44 -5.64
N TYR A 162 26.83 -12.17 -5.98
CA TYR A 162 28.20 -11.65 -5.99
C TYR A 162 28.79 -11.52 -4.59
N ALA A 163 28.04 -11.03 -3.60
CA ALA A 163 28.47 -10.99 -2.21
C ALA A 163 28.90 -12.37 -1.71
N LYS A 164 28.08 -13.41 -1.94
CA LYS A 164 28.41 -14.81 -1.55
C LYS A 164 29.62 -15.38 -2.25
N ASN A 165 29.88 -14.99 -3.49
CA ASN A 165 31.07 -15.46 -4.22
C ASN A 165 32.34 -14.77 -3.70
N ASN A 166 32.26 -13.48 -3.31
CA ASN A 166 33.37 -12.77 -2.69
C ASN A 166 33.74 -13.33 -1.31
N ASP A 167 32.75 -13.70 -0.47
CA ASP A 167 33.01 -14.34 0.83
C ASP A 167 33.71 -15.70 0.69
N ARG A 168 33.44 -16.44 -0.38
CA ARG A 168 34.12 -17.71 -0.67
C ARG A 168 35.57 -17.52 -1.15
N CYS A 169 35.89 -16.35 -1.69
CA CYS A 169 37.25 -15.98 -2.12
C CYS A 169 38.11 -15.42 -0.98
N SER A 170 37.53 -15.07 0.17
CA SER A 170 38.24 -14.58 1.35
C SER A 170 38.71 -15.71 2.30
N GLY A 171 38.53 -16.97 1.94
CA GLY A 171 39.10 -18.12 2.62
C GLY A 171 40.62 -18.08 2.47
N VAL A 172 41.31 -17.66 3.53
CA VAL A 172 42.78 -17.73 3.63
C VAL A 172 43.17 -19.19 3.57
N ASP A 173 43.82 -19.62 2.50
CA ASP A 173 44.48 -20.94 2.41
C ASP A 173 45.69 -20.94 3.31
N LEU A 174 45.56 -21.59 4.48
CA LEU A 174 46.65 -21.73 5.44
C LEU A 174 47.71 -22.77 5.01
N ASN A 175 47.59 -23.35 3.82
CA ASN A 175 48.47 -24.43 3.33
C ASN A 175 49.33 -24.09 2.13
N GLY A 176 49.83 -22.87 2.02
CA GLY A 176 51.11 -22.56 1.33
C GLY A 176 51.40 -23.02 -0.12
N ASP A 177 50.48 -23.69 -0.82
CA ASP A 177 50.74 -24.22 -2.16
C ASP A 177 50.21 -23.24 -3.24
N GLY A 178 51.10 -22.35 -3.62
CA GLY A 178 50.92 -21.17 -4.48
C GLY A 178 50.35 -21.36 -5.90
N ILE A 179 49.15 -21.90 -6.04
CA ILE A 179 48.37 -21.81 -7.29
C ILE A 179 46.99 -21.25 -6.99
N ASN A 180 46.94 -19.94 -6.80
CA ASN A 180 45.67 -19.18 -6.72
C ASN A 180 45.03 -19.03 -8.10
N ASN A 181 44.36 -20.05 -8.59
CA ASN A 181 43.35 -19.91 -9.66
C ASN A 181 42.07 -19.31 -9.09
N TYR A 182 42.15 -18.14 -8.48
CA TYR A 182 40.97 -17.33 -8.22
C TYR A 182 40.42 -16.89 -9.56
N ARG A 183 39.40 -17.55 -10.08
CA ARG A 183 38.50 -16.90 -11.03
C ARG A 183 37.91 -15.72 -10.28
N ARG A 184 38.57 -14.56 -10.34
CA ARG A 184 37.86 -13.28 -10.22
C ARG A 184 36.75 -13.39 -11.24
N VAL A 185 35.51 -13.58 -10.74
CA VAL A 185 34.38 -13.28 -11.57
C VAL A 185 34.51 -11.79 -11.80
N ASP A 186 34.96 -11.40 -12.99
CA ASP A 186 35.01 -10.03 -13.43
C ASP A 186 33.54 -9.55 -13.43
N VAL A 187 33.13 -9.00 -12.30
CA VAL A 187 31.83 -8.39 -12.12
C VAL A 187 31.90 -7.08 -12.88
N GLY A 188 31.56 -7.13 -14.15
CA GLY A 188 31.46 -5.91 -14.93
C GLY A 188 30.27 -5.09 -14.40
N ALA A 189 30.51 -3.82 -14.10
CA ALA A 189 29.42 -2.85 -13.89
C ALA A 189 28.41 -2.91 -15.07
N SER A 190 28.85 -3.40 -16.21
CA SER A 190 28.06 -3.71 -17.41
C SER A 190 26.86 -4.64 -17.15
N ASP A 191 26.96 -5.60 -16.20
CA ASP A 191 25.88 -6.55 -15.91
C ASP A 191 24.66 -5.86 -15.25
N PHE A 192 24.89 -4.71 -14.60
CA PHE A 192 23.88 -3.93 -13.91
C PHE A 192 23.35 -2.74 -14.72
N PHE A 193 24.02 -2.42 -15.84
CA PHE A 193 23.75 -1.23 -16.65
C PHE A 193 22.26 -1.09 -17.02
N SER A 194 21.66 -2.15 -17.57
CA SER A 194 20.25 -2.13 -17.98
C SER A 194 19.30 -1.91 -16.81
N TRP A 195 19.59 -2.48 -15.64
CA TRP A 195 18.77 -2.28 -14.45
C TRP A 195 18.96 -0.89 -13.86
N ASN A 196 20.16 -0.33 -13.90
CA ASN A 196 20.45 1.02 -13.43
C ASN A 196 19.67 2.07 -14.26
N ILE A 197 19.61 1.91 -15.59
CA ILE A 197 18.77 2.75 -16.47
C ILE A 197 17.30 2.64 -16.08
N LEU A 198 16.76 1.42 -15.92
CA LEU A 198 15.36 1.23 -15.58
C LEU A 198 15.03 1.77 -14.20
N LEU A 199 15.90 1.61 -13.21
CA LEU A 199 15.73 2.15 -11.86
C LEU A 199 15.73 3.67 -11.86
N ALA A 200 16.64 4.32 -12.62
CA ALA A 200 16.67 5.77 -12.75
C ALA A 200 15.37 6.29 -13.38
N LYS A 201 14.98 5.73 -14.53
CA LYS A 201 13.76 6.12 -15.24
C LYS A 201 12.52 5.99 -14.37
N TYR A 202 12.21 4.77 -13.88
CA TYR A 202 10.99 4.54 -13.09
C TYR A 202 11.06 5.23 -11.74
N GLY A 203 12.26 5.37 -11.15
CA GLY A 203 12.45 6.07 -9.89
C GLY A 203 12.01 7.53 -9.98
N LEU A 204 12.43 8.24 -11.02
CA LEU A 204 12.04 9.64 -11.22
C LEU A 204 10.56 9.80 -11.59
N GLU A 205 10.01 8.91 -12.43
CA GLU A 205 8.58 8.90 -12.71
C GLU A 205 7.74 8.76 -11.44
N ILE A 206 8.17 7.91 -10.50
CA ILE A 206 7.50 7.70 -9.22
C ILE A 206 7.63 8.91 -8.31
N ARG A 207 8.84 9.52 -8.19
CA ARG A 207 9.06 10.75 -7.41
C ARG A 207 8.19 11.91 -7.88
N ASP A 208 8.14 12.16 -9.18
CA ASP A 208 7.30 13.19 -9.79
C ASP A 208 5.81 13.01 -9.42
N LYS A 209 5.31 11.78 -9.51
CA LYS A 209 3.92 11.49 -9.18
C LYS A 209 3.63 11.55 -7.68
N ARG A 210 4.57 11.13 -6.82
CA ARG A 210 4.46 11.32 -5.37
C ARG A 210 4.40 12.80 -5.03
N GLN A 211 5.26 13.63 -5.62
CA GLN A 211 5.26 15.07 -5.38
C GLN A 211 3.94 15.70 -5.83
N LYS A 212 3.46 15.40 -7.04
CA LYS A 212 2.18 15.89 -7.55
C LYS A 212 0.99 15.51 -6.66
N TYR A 213 1.02 14.32 -6.06
CA TYR A 213 0.01 13.91 -5.09
C TYR A 213 0.09 14.77 -3.82
N LEU A 214 1.30 14.98 -3.28
CA LEU A 214 1.49 15.80 -2.08
C LEU A 214 1.10 17.26 -2.31
N ASP A 215 1.40 17.82 -3.48
CA ASP A 215 1.02 19.18 -3.82
C ASP A 215 -0.51 19.33 -3.78
N LYS A 216 -1.24 18.39 -4.40
CA LYS A 216 -2.72 18.37 -4.35
C LYS A 216 -3.24 18.21 -2.91
N LEU A 217 -2.66 17.30 -2.13
CA LEU A 217 -3.04 17.08 -0.74
C LEU A 217 -2.81 18.34 0.09
N ASN A 218 -1.64 18.95 0.01
CA ASN A 218 -1.26 20.10 0.81
C ASN A 218 -2.08 21.37 0.50
N THR A 219 -2.66 21.48 -0.70
CA THR A 219 -3.55 22.64 -1.01
C THR A 219 -4.76 22.72 -0.09
N VAL A 220 -5.22 21.60 0.45
CA VAL A 220 -6.44 21.50 1.27
C VAL A 220 -6.17 20.96 2.68
N PHE A 221 -4.97 20.47 2.96
CA PHE A 221 -4.67 19.72 4.19
C PHE A 221 -4.94 20.54 5.45
N ASN A 222 -4.46 21.79 5.52
CA ASN A 222 -4.71 22.66 6.66
C ASN A 222 -6.21 22.95 6.86
N GLN A 223 -6.95 23.20 5.79
CA GLN A 223 -8.39 23.50 5.87
C GLN A 223 -9.18 22.30 6.41
N VAL A 224 -8.87 21.10 5.90
CA VAL A 224 -9.55 19.87 6.35
C VAL A 224 -9.14 19.53 7.79
N TYR A 225 -7.86 19.66 8.13
CA TYR A 225 -7.37 19.48 9.49
C TYR A 225 -8.06 20.43 10.49
N TYR A 226 -8.14 21.74 10.18
CA TYR A 226 -8.82 22.72 10.99
C TYR A 226 -10.29 22.34 11.27
N SER A 227 -11.00 21.81 10.26
CA SER A 227 -12.40 21.40 10.41
C SER A 227 -12.60 20.21 11.38
N ILE A 228 -11.52 19.51 11.76
CA ILE A 228 -11.53 18.36 12.67
C ILE A 228 -10.97 18.75 14.05
N ALA A 229 -9.85 19.47 14.05
CA ALA A 229 -9.10 19.80 15.26
C ALA A 229 -9.57 21.10 15.93
N GLU A 230 -10.27 21.97 15.17
CA GLU A 230 -10.78 23.28 15.63
C GLU A 230 -9.70 24.16 16.27
N ASN A 231 -8.47 24.08 15.76
CA ASN A 231 -7.33 24.85 16.21
C ASN A 231 -6.60 25.49 15.01
N ASN A 232 -5.64 26.43 15.27
CA ASN A 232 -4.91 27.13 14.23
C ASN A 232 -3.55 26.51 13.90
N ASP A 233 -3.29 25.29 14.31
CA ASP A 233 -2.05 24.59 14.01
C ASP A 233 -1.93 24.32 12.51
N GLN A 234 -0.69 24.39 12.01
CA GLN A 234 -0.38 24.15 10.62
C GLN A 234 0.12 22.72 10.42
N VAL A 235 -0.45 22.05 9.44
CA VAL A 235 -0.06 20.69 9.05
C VAL A 235 0.42 20.66 7.61
N PHE A 236 1.49 19.92 7.36
CA PHE A 236 2.05 19.79 6.03
C PHE A 236 2.65 18.39 5.85
N LEU A 237 2.62 17.86 4.62
CA LEU A 237 3.24 16.60 4.28
C LEU A 237 4.35 16.83 3.25
N LYS A 238 5.58 16.47 3.62
CA LYS A 238 6.78 16.64 2.80
C LYS A 238 7.25 15.29 2.26
N LEU A 239 7.69 15.26 0.99
CA LEU A 239 8.48 14.16 0.46
C LEU A 239 9.96 14.42 0.75
N ASP A 240 10.56 13.61 1.61
CA ASP A 240 11.99 13.66 1.87
C ASP A 240 12.71 12.71 0.88
N LEU A 241 13.42 13.32 -0.07
CA LEU A 241 14.11 12.62 -1.15
C LEU A 241 15.48 12.15 -0.68
N PHE A 242 15.65 10.85 -0.57
CA PHE A 242 16.96 10.30 -0.26
C PHE A 242 17.96 10.62 -1.37
N GLY A 243 18.94 11.47 -1.04
CA GLY A 243 19.93 11.97 -1.98
C GLY A 243 19.53 13.24 -2.71
N GLY A 244 18.41 13.87 -2.35
CA GLY A 244 17.95 15.13 -2.91
C GLY A 244 17.31 15.02 -4.29
N GLU A 245 17.03 16.18 -4.89
CA GLU A 245 16.57 16.30 -6.27
C GLU A 245 17.74 16.05 -7.23
N ILE A 246 17.53 15.16 -8.17
CA ILE A 246 18.55 14.74 -9.14
C ILE A 246 17.92 14.44 -10.50
N SER A 247 18.68 14.63 -11.56
CA SER A 247 18.32 14.21 -12.91
C SER A 247 18.44 12.69 -13.13
N GLU A 248 17.91 12.18 -14.24
CA GLU A 248 18.02 10.77 -14.60
C GLU A 248 19.48 10.33 -14.75
N ALA A 249 20.32 11.17 -15.35
CA ALA A 249 21.74 10.91 -15.50
C ALA A 249 22.48 10.86 -14.15
N GLU A 250 22.17 11.77 -13.24
CA GLU A 250 22.75 11.77 -11.89
C GLU A 250 22.29 10.56 -11.06
N TYR A 251 21.01 10.17 -11.19
CA TYR A 251 20.49 8.97 -10.54
C TYR A 251 21.24 7.72 -11.03
N PHE A 252 21.39 7.59 -12.35
CA PHE A 252 22.16 6.50 -12.96
C PHE A 252 23.62 6.50 -12.48
N ASN A 253 24.32 7.64 -12.57
CA ASN A 253 25.71 7.76 -12.16
C ASN A 253 25.90 7.41 -10.67
N ARG A 254 24.92 7.73 -9.83
CA ARG A 254 24.97 7.39 -8.41
C ARG A 254 24.85 5.89 -8.17
N LEU A 255 23.97 5.19 -8.91
CA LEU A 255 23.89 3.73 -8.84
C LEU A 255 25.20 3.06 -9.30
N GLU A 256 25.89 3.64 -10.28
CA GLU A 256 27.20 3.16 -10.75
C GLU A 256 28.30 3.41 -9.68
N SER A 257 28.35 4.62 -9.13
CA SER A 257 29.37 4.98 -8.15
C SER A 257 29.23 4.23 -6.81
N GLU A 258 28.00 3.89 -6.40
CA GLU A 258 27.73 3.12 -5.18
C GLU A 258 27.82 1.59 -5.38
N PHE A 259 28.11 1.12 -6.60
CA PHE A 259 28.11 -0.30 -6.94
C PHE A 259 28.96 -1.17 -6.01
N SER A 260 30.21 -0.76 -5.73
CA SER A 260 31.10 -1.52 -4.85
C SER A 260 30.54 -1.68 -3.45
N ARG A 261 29.87 -0.64 -2.94
CA ARG A 261 29.17 -0.66 -1.64
C ARG A 261 27.96 -1.59 -1.69
N ASP A 262 27.18 -1.53 -2.77
CA ASP A 262 26.00 -2.37 -2.95
C ASP A 262 26.36 -3.86 -2.99
N VAL A 263 27.51 -4.21 -3.61
CA VAL A 263 28.04 -5.59 -3.62
C VAL A 263 28.37 -6.05 -2.20
N ILE A 264 29.03 -5.22 -1.40
CA ILE A 264 29.36 -5.55 0.00
C ILE A 264 28.08 -5.75 0.82
N LEU A 265 27.08 -4.88 0.65
CA LEU A 265 25.82 -4.93 1.38
C LEU A 265 24.87 -6.03 0.88
N GLY A 266 25.07 -6.54 -0.36
CA GLY A 266 24.17 -7.50 -1.01
C GLY A 266 22.82 -6.90 -1.41
N HIS A 267 22.70 -5.56 -1.42
CA HIS A 267 21.48 -4.86 -1.82
C HIS A 267 21.77 -3.42 -2.28
N THR A 268 20.84 -2.88 -3.06
CA THR A 268 20.88 -1.49 -3.55
C THR A 268 20.70 -0.50 -2.40
N GLY A 269 21.68 0.36 -2.20
CA GLY A 269 21.70 1.37 -1.12
C GLY A 269 20.98 2.67 -1.47
N PHE A 270 20.87 3.00 -2.76
CA PHE A 270 20.32 4.26 -3.26
C PHE A 270 19.05 4.06 -4.09
N GLY A 271 18.07 4.94 -3.91
CA GLY A 271 16.86 5.00 -4.74
C GLY A 271 15.60 5.35 -3.97
N ILE A 272 14.47 5.42 -4.69
CA ILE A 272 13.16 5.85 -4.16
C ILE A 272 12.63 4.96 -3.02
N HIS A 273 13.13 3.76 -2.88
CA HIS A 273 12.85 2.86 -1.76
C HIS A 273 13.50 3.31 -0.44
N ARG A 274 14.25 4.43 -0.47
CA ARG A 274 14.83 5.13 0.68
C ARG A 274 14.18 6.48 0.96
N ASP A 275 13.36 7.00 0.03
CA ASP A 275 12.61 8.24 0.26
C ASP A 275 11.64 8.08 1.44
N ASP A 276 11.18 9.20 2.01
CA ASP A 276 10.23 9.19 3.11
C ASP A 276 9.12 10.24 2.94
N PHE A 277 8.00 10.00 3.60
CA PHE A 277 6.90 10.95 3.73
C PHE A 277 6.88 11.48 5.16
N VAL A 278 7.27 12.73 5.33
CA VAL A 278 7.43 13.36 6.64
C VAL A 278 6.26 14.26 6.93
N PHE A 279 5.59 14.01 8.04
CA PHE A 279 4.51 14.84 8.54
C PHE A 279 5.09 16.00 9.36
N LEU A 280 4.72 17.21 9.01
CA LEU A 280 5.10 18.42 9.73
C LEU A 280 3.89 18.98 10.47
N PHE A 281 4.14 19.41 11.72
CA PHE A 281 3.20 20.08 12.60
C PHE A 281 3.88 21.36 13.12
N ASN A 282 3.32 22.53 12.75
CA ASN A 282 3.93 23.82 13.02
C ASN A 282 5.41 23.87 12.62
N GLU A 283 5.71 23.47 11.37
CA GLU A 283 7.05 23.45 10.75
C GLU A 283 8.04 22.43 11.34
N LYS A 284 7.66 21.66 12.35
CA LYS A 284 8.49 20.60 12.95
C LYS A 284 7.96 19.23 12.59
N GLU A 285 8.78 18.20 12.69
CA GLU A 285 8.30 16.82 12.52
C GLU A 285 7.19 16.54 13.55
N ALA A 286 6.07 16.03 13.06
CA ALA A 286 4.89 15.79 13.89
C ALA A 286 5.12 14.66 14.91
N ASP A 287 5.98 13.69 14.56
CA ASP A 287 6.38 12.63 15.51
C ASP A 287 7.18 13.25 16.66
N GLY A 288 6.70 13.05 17.88
CA GLY A 288 7.29 13.66 19.09
C GLY A 288 6.94 15.13 19.36
N THR A 289 6.26 15.84 18.44
CA THR A 289 5.83 17.25 18.62
C THR A 289 4.32 17.36 18.82
N ALA A 290 3.53 16.70 18.00
CA ALA A 290 2.08 16.71 18.07
C ALA A 290 1.56 15.71 19.12
N SER A 291 0.48 16.06 19.80
CA SER A 291 -0.25 15.16 20.70
C SER A 291 -0.91 14.03 19.94
N ARG A 292 -1.26 12.93 20.61
CA ARG A 292 -1.98 11.80 20.01
C ARG A 292 -3.28 12.22 19.33
N GLY A 293 -4.00 13.20 19.93
CA GLY A 293 -5.24 13.73 19.37
C GLY A 293 -5.00 14.48 18.06
N GLU A 294 -3.96 15.30 17.99
CA GLU A 294 -3.55 16.03 16.77
C GLU A 294 -3.11 15.07 15.68
N LEU A 295 -2.30 14.05 15.98
CA LEU A 295 -1.91 13.02 15.03
C LEU A 295 -3.13 12.28 14.45
N ARG A 296 -4.10 11.90 15.29
CA ARG A 296 -5.36 11.29 14.83
C ARG A 296 -6.17 12.22 13.92
N SER A 297 -6.22 13.52 14.24
CA SER A 297 -6.87 14.52 13.37
C SER A 297 -6.17 14.66 12.02
N MET A 298 -4.83 14.63 11.98
CA MET A 298 -4.06 14.66 10.73
C MET A 298 -4.38 13.44 9.85
N ILE A 299 -4.43 12.25 10.43
CA ILE A 299 -4.75 11.02 9.68
C ILE A 299 -6.19 11.04 9.17
N LEU A 300 -7.15 11.50 9.99
CA LEU A 300 -8.54 11.66 9.54
C LEU A 300 -8.65 12.64 8.38
N ALA A 301 -7.97 13.80 8.47
CA ALA A 301 -7.93 14.77 7.38
C ALA A 301 -7.39 14.15 6.09
N MET A 302 -6.30 13.38 6.19
CA MET A 302 -5.77 12.65 5.03
C MET A 302 -6.77 11.68 4.43
N LYS A 303 -7.51 10.91 5.25
CA LYS A 303 -8.51 9.95 4.76
C LYS A 303 -9.67 10.64 4.03
N PHE A 304 -10.08 11.81 4.50
CA PHE A 304 -11.11 12.60 3.81
C PHE A 304 -10.59 13.11 2.46
N ILE A 305 -9.37 13.67 2.45
CA ILE A 305 -8.73 14.14 1.22
C ILE A 305 -8.48 12.97 0.25
N GLU A 306 -8.07 11.79 0.73
CA GLU A 306 -7.92 10.57 -0.07
C GLU A 306 -9.23 10.25 -0.82
N ALA A 307 -10.37 10.26 -0.13
CA ALA A 307 -11.67 9.99 -0.74
C ALA A 307 -12.05 11.03 -1.80
N ASP A 308 -11.80 12.30 -1.52
CA ASP A 308 -12.11 13.41 -2.43
C ASP A 308 -11.20 13.38 -3.67
N LEU A 309 -9.90 13.14 -3.51
CA LEU A 309 -8.96 13.02 -4.63
C LEU A 309 -9.31 11.81 -5.51
N ILE A 310 -9.64 10.67 -4.92
CA ILE A 310 -10.10 9.51 -5.68
C ILE A 310 -11.36 9.85 -6.49
N PHE A 311 -12.31 10.56 -5.91
CA PHE A 311 -13.52 10.98 -6.62
C PHE A 311 -13.21 11.97 -7.75
N GLN A 312 -12.36 12.96 -7.52
CA GLN A 312 -11.94 13.94 -8.54
C GLN A 312 -11.23 13.27 -9.72
N GLU A 313 -10.33 12.32 -9.46
CA GLU A 313 -9.54 11.65 -10.50
C GLU A 313 -10.31 10.56 -11.26
N THR A 314 -11.24 9.87 -10.59
CA THR A 314 -11.93 8.70 -11.18
C THR A 314 -13.39 8.96 -11.56
N GLY A 315 -14.00 10.04 -11.07
CA GLY A 315 -15.44 10.30 -11.15
C GLY A 315 -16.30 9.31 -10.34
N LYS A 316 -15.68 8.42 -9.53
CA LYS A 316 -16.37 7.41 -8.75
C LYS A 316 -16.18 7.68 -7.26
N LYS A 317 -17.28 7.78 -6.51
CA LYS A 317 -17.21 7.84 -5.03
C LYS A 317 -16.67 6.50 -4.50
N PRO A 318 -15.57 6.47 -3.76
CA PRO A 318 -15.01 5.21 -3.24
C PRO A 318 -15.94 4.56 -2.23
N VAL A 319 -15.89 3.24 -2.13
CA VAL A 319 -16.41 2.51 -0.96
C VAL A 319 -15.44 2.73 0.19
N VAL A 320 -15.95 3.05 1.37
CA VAL A 320 -15.14 3.29 2.57
C VAL A 320 -15.24 2.08 3.49
N LEU A 321 -14.11 1.48 3.80
CA LEU A 321 -13.98 0.33 4.69
C LEU A 321 -13.24 0.77 5.96
N LEU A 322 -13.91 0.71 7.11
CA LEU A 322 -13.39 1.13 8.42
C LEU A 322 -13.27 -0.09 9.33
N ASP A 323 -12.03 -0.47 9.66
CA ASP A 323 -11.74 -1.64 10.50
C ASP A 323 -11.44 -1.22 11.94
N ASP A 324 -12.38 -1.44 12.84
CA ASP A 324 -12.29 -1.15 14.29
C ASP A 324 -11.76 0.27 14.67
N VAL A 325 -11.83 1.24 13.72
CA VAL A 325 -11.26 2.59 13.89
C VAL A 325 -12.05 3.41 14.92
N PHE A 326 -13.34 3.12 15.08
CA PHE A 326 -14.20 3.89 15.99
C PHE A 326 -13.74 3.79 17.45
N SER A 327 -13.26 2.63 17.90
CA SER A 327 -12.76 2.41 19.24
C SER A 327 -11.54 3.28 19.59
N GLU A 328 -10.80 3.71 18.58
CA GLU A 328 -9.60 4.54 18.73
C GLU A 328 -9.89 6.05 18.70
N LEU A 329 -11.11 6.45 18.37
CA LEU A 329 -11.50 7.85 18.19
C LEU A 329 -12.43 8.32 19.31
N ASP A 330 -12.26 9.56 19.74
CA ASP A 330 -13.23 10.24 20.61
C ASP A 330 -14.53 10.59 19.86
N ASN A 331 -15.57 10.92 20.61
CA ASN A 331 -16.89 11.22 20.08
C ASN A 331 -16.91 12.34 19.01
N THR A 332 -16.02 13.33 19.12
CA THR A 332 -15.95 14.45 18.17
C THR A 332 -15.42 13.96 16.83
N ARG A 333 -14.33 13.18 16.84
CA ARG A 333 -13.72 12.59 15.64
C ARG A 333 -14.61 11.54 15.00
N GLN A 334 -15.33 10.74 15.79
CA GLN A 334 -16.35 9.80 15.28
C GLN A 334 -17.46 10.52 14.50
N LYS A 335 -18.00 11.62 15.06
CA LYS A 335 -19.00 12.46 14.36
C LYS A 335 -18.45 13.07 13.08
N CYS A 336 -17.21 13.57 13.10
CA CYS A 336 -16.54 14.08 11.90
C CYS A 336 -16.42 13.01 10.82
N LEU A 337 -16.04 11.78 11.18
CA LEU A 337 -15.90 10.67 10.25
C LEU A 337 -17.22 10.33 9.57
N VAL A 338 -18.32 10.19 10.34
CA VAL A 338 -19.66 9.91 9.79
C VAL A 338 -20.12 11.05 8.88
N ARG A 339 -19.91 12.31 9.27
CA ARG A 339 -20.33 13.48 8.50
C ARG A 339 -19.58 13.57 7.16
N ASN A 340 -18.27 13.35 7.14
CA ASN A 340 -17.48 13.50 5.92
C ASN A 340 -17.71 12.37 4.91
N PHE A 341 -17.99 11.15 5.37
CA PHE A 341 -18.30 10.03 4.48
C PHE A 341 -19.79 9.82 4.20
N LYS A 342 -20.67 10.77 4.56
CA LYS A 342 -22.15 10.65 4.41
C LYS A 342 -22.64 10.32 3.00
N ASP A 343 -21.84 10.68 1.99
CA ASP A 343 -22.15 10.48 0.56
C ASP A 343 -21.50 9.24 -0.04
N ASN A 344 -20.72 8.52 0.75
CA ASN A 344 -20.08 7.26 0.39
C ASN A 344 -20.90 6.07 0.93
N GLN A 345 -20.70 4.90 0.36
CA GLN A 345 -21.09 3.69 1.05
C GLN A 345 -19.97 3.34 2.03
N VAL A 346 -20.33 3.22 3.32
CA VAL A 346 -19.40 2.94 4.42
C VAL A 346 -19.72 1.58 5.02
N ILE A 347 -18.72 0.75 5.19
CA ILE A 347 -18.82 -0.52 5.90
C ILE A 347 -17.84 -0.48 7.06
N ILE A 348 -18.38 -0.61 8.26
CA ILE A 348 -17.67 -0.41 9.53
C ILE A 348 -17.64 -1.72 10.29
N THR A 349 -16.51 -2.07 10.85
CA THR A 349 -16.42 -3.11 11.87
C THR A 349 -16.26 -2.46 13.25
N SER A 350 -16.87 -3.03 14.27
CA SER A 350 -16.75 -2.58 15.65
C SER A 350 -16.92 -3.75 16.61
N VAL A 351 -16.37 -3.61 17.82
CA VAL A 351 -16.63 -4.55 18.93
C VAL A 351 -17.98 -4.26 19.57
N GLU A 352 -18.37 -2.99 19.61
CA GLU A 352 -19.62 -2.51 20.23
C GLU A 352 -20.52 -1.84 19.19
N GLU A 353 -21.82 -1.77 19.49
CA GLU A 353 -22.77 -0.96 18.70
C GLU A 353 -22.41 0.54 18.86
N VAL A 354 -22.23 1.22 17.73
CA VAL A 354 -21.83 2.63 17.63
C VAL A 354 -23.03 3.54 17.42
#